data_812ecf8953b84303ffe0134d8646c8d8
#
_entry.id   812ecf8953b84303ffe0134d8646c8d8
#
_cell.length_a   1.000
_cell.length_b   1.000
_cell.length_c   1.000
_cell.angle_alpha   90.00
_cell.angle_beta   90.00
_cell.angle_gamma   90.00
#
_symmetry.space_group_name_H-M   'P 1'
#
loop_
_entity.id
_entity.type
_entity.pdbx_description
1 polymer ?
#
loop_
_entity_poly.entity_id
_entity_poly.type
_entity_poly.pdbx_seq_one_letter_code
_entity_poly.pdbx_strand_id
1 'polypeptide(L)'
;MKSRLLISAVVLAFLGMGLMSGMTAPVLAKDLPKLLSCTTYSVGSTGYATSMGLMEAIKKNEGIKVKVVPAGTDKAKILPLKKDLMQLSLFTGAGQYYALMGLGDFSAKDWGPQPLRLVYACPTGSIAGMMVRADAGIKTLADLKGKRVALIPASPACKALHGGYLAFAGLDWDDVKVVKVSSWGAAWKAVIDGSADTAHCLVNSSKAVELAASPHGIHWLPAPPEDKEGWKRLNDFCPYLRPYKAEKGAGVSPEHPAQIASYYYGLICYPDLSENVVYKLTKGIWNGYDIYSPMHPSLKRWTQQGALETGRFLSPYHPGAVKWFKEAGVWTEKQEKRQAELLAAEKARMEKWKKQQ
;
A
#
# COMPACT_ATOMS: atom_id res chain seq x y z
N MET A 1 -10.31 73.18 55.95
CA MET A 1 -9.20 73.53 56.92
C MET A 1 -8.04 72.54 56.68
N LYS A 2 -6.90 73.08 56.31
CA LYS A 2 -5.54 72.68 56.66
C LYS A 2 -5.19 71.20 56.41
N SER A 3 -4.09 70.76 55.84
CA SER A 3 -2.86 71.41 55.31
C SER A 3 -2.01 70.30 54.70
N ARG A 4 -1.39 70.59 53.57
CA ARG A 4 -0.08 70.21 53.07
C ARG A 4 0.74 69.23 53.91
N LEU A 5 1.39 68.23 53.18
CA LEU A 5 2.84 68.24 53.09
C LEU A 5 3.28 67.27 51.96
N LEU A 6 4.14 67.83 51.10
CA LEU A 6 4.99 67.14 50.12
C LEU A 6 6.13 66.38 50.87
N ILE A 7 6.57 65.25 50.41
CA ILE A 7 8.01 64.89 50.37
C ILE A 7 8.26 63.99 49.16
N SER A 8 9.19 64.47 48.36
CA SER A 8 9.85 63.80 47.23
C SER A 8 10.85 62.77 47.76
N ALA A 9 11.02 61.63 47.08
CA ALA A 9 12.31 60.98 46.92
C ALA A 9 12.29 59.82 45.89
N VAL A 10 12.96 60.06 44.82
CA VAL A 10 14.07 59.27 44.26
C VAL A 10 13.77 57.95 43.59
N VAL A 11 13.93 57.99 42.29
CA VAL A 11 14.15 56.98 41.28
C VAL A 11 15.24 55.98 41.68
N LEU A 12 14.92 54.67 41.54
CA LEU A 12 15.93 53.67 41.27
C LEU A 12 15.36 52.66 40.28
N ALA A 13 15.81 52.81 39.05
CA ALA A 13 15.56 51.84 37.95
C ALA A 13 16.38 50.58 38.22
N PHE A 14 15.75 49.45 38.40
CA PHE A 14 16.37 48.13 38.23
C PHE A 14 15.84 47.49 36.96
N LEU A 15 16.71 47.42 35.95
CA LEU A 15 16.55 46.52 34.84
C LEU A 15 16.57 45.07 35.34
N GLY A 16 15.40 44.47 35.47
CA GLY A 16 15.23 43.03 35.60
C GLY A 16 14.99 42.43 34.28
N MET A 17 16.02 41.96 33.62
CA MET A 17 15.96 41.11 32.40
C MET A 17 15.42 39.75 32.80
N GLY A 18 14.09 39.61 32.83
CA GLY A 18 13.41 38.34 33.04
C GLY A 18 13.58 37.44 31.83
N LEU A 19 14.45 36.44 31.93
CA LEU A 19 14.43 35.28 31.03
C LEU A 19 13.05 34.63 31.13
N MET A 20 12.19 34.90 30.14
CA MET A 20 11.04 34.04 29.85
C MET A 20 11.57 32.72 29.29
N SER A 21 11.90 31.81 30.21
CA SER A 21 11.99 30.39 29.87
C SER A 21 10.61 29.96 29.41
N GLY A 22 10.45 29.85 28.07
CA GLY A 22 9.27 29.25 27.48
C GLY A 22 9.15 27.81 27.97
N MET A 23 8.36 27.62 29.03
CA MET A 23 7.85 26.30 29.39
C MET A 23 6.92 25.87 28.27
N THR A 24 7.47 25.14 27.27
CA THR A 24 6.66 24.31 26.41
C THR A 24 5.97 23.29 27.30
N ALA A 25 4.69 23.51 27.56
CA ALA A 25 3.85 22.52 28.23
C ALA A 25 4.06 21.18 27.50
N PRO A 26 4.28 20.07 28.21
CA PRO A 26 4.35 18.76 27.57
C PRO A 26 3.01 18.58 26.87
N VAL A 27 3.05 18.42 25.54
CA VAL A 27 1.89 17.95 24.79
C VAL A 27 1.50 16.63 25.44
N LEU A 28 0.41 16.65 26.19
CA LEU A 28 -0.16 15.46 26.83
C LEU A 28 -0.21 14.37 25.75
N ALA A 29 0.55 13.32 25.96
CA ALA A 29 0.52 12.15 25.11
C ALA A 29 -0.93 11.64 25.09
N LYS A 30 -1.64 11.92 23.99
CA LYS A 30 -3.00 11.45 23.79
C LYS A 30 -2.94 9.94 23.97
N ASP A 31 -3.70 9.41 24.93
CA ASP A 31 -3.70 7.99 25.24
C ASP A 31 -3.79 7.16 23.96
N LEU A 32 -2.92 6.14 23.86
CA LEU A 32 -2.93 5.27 22.69
C LEU A 32 -4.30 4.61 22.56
N PRO A 33 -4.91 4.64 21.40
CA PRO A 33 -6.18 3.98 21.21
C PRO A 33 -6.02 2.48 21.47
N LYS A 34 -6.84 1.91 22.35
CA LYS A 34 -6.83 0.48 22.64
C LYS A 34 -7.27 -0.37 21.45
N LEU A 35 -7.98 0.22 20.52
CA LEU A 35 -8.50 -0.42 19.31
C LEU A 35 -8.35 0.51 18.11
N LEU A 36 -7.68 0.01 17.08
CA LEU A 36 -7.61 0.60 15.75
C LEU A 36 -8.36 -0.26 14.75
N SER A 37 -8.58 0.26 13.55
CA SER A 37 -9.17 -0.50 12.43
C SER A 37 -8.33 -0.39 11.18
N CYS A 38 -8.20 -1.51 10.45
CA CYS A 38 -7.42 -1.61 9.22
C CYS A 38 -8.28 -2.22 8.11
N THR A 39 -8.46 -1.50 7.02
CA THR A 39 -9.04 -2.08 5.82
C THR A 39 -8.02 -2.95 5.10
N THR A 40 -8.50 -4.02 4.46
CA THR A 40 -7.66 -4.94 3.68
C THR A 40 -8.43 -5.52 2.49
N TYR A 41 -7.83 -6.44 1.78
CA TYR A 41 -8.46 -7.16 0.67
C TYR A 41 -9.42 -8.26 1.15
N SER A 42 -10.13 -8.87 0.20
CA SER A 42 -11.08 -9.95 0.46
C SER A 42 -10.45 -11.09 1.26
N VAL A 43 -11.25 -11.75 2.08
CA VAL A 43 -10.86 -12.98 2.79
C VAL A 43 -10.34 -14.01 1.77
N GLY A 44 -9.27 -14.73 2.13
CA GLY A 44 -8.57 -15.67 1.25
C GLY A 44 -7.54 -15.01 0.32
N SER A 45 -7.39 -13.67 0.34
CA SER A 45 -6.33 -13.00 -0.39
C SER A 45 -5.02 -12.99 0.42
N THR A 46 -3.90 -12.88 -0.30
CA THR A 46 -2.58 -12.63 0.31
C THR A 46 -2.60 -11.39 1.20
N GLY A 47 -3.30 -10.32 0.78
CA GLY A 47 -3.42 -9.09 1.56
C GLY A 47 -4.15 -9.30 2.88
N TYR A 48 -5.22 -10.09 2.90
CA TYR A 48 -5.91 -10.44 4.15
C TYR A 48 -4.98 -11.19 5.12
N ALA A 49 -4.32 -12.24 4.62
CA ALA A 49 -3.38 -13.03 5.42
C ALA A 49 -2.21 -12.17 5.94
N THR A 50 -1.68 -11.28 5.10
CA THR A 50 -0.63 -10.34 5.49
C THR A 50 -1.11 -9.40 6.61
N SER A 51 -2.30 -8.83 6.49
CA SER A 51 -2.87 -7.98 7.55
C SER A 51 -2.96 -8.71 8.87
N MET A 52 -3.47 -9.94 8.88
CA MET A 52 -3.61 -10.74 10.10
C MET A 52 -2.26 -10.95 10.80
N GLY A 53 -1.20 -11.27 10.05
CA GLY A 53 0.15 -11.46 10.61
C GLY A 53 0.73 -10.18 11.20
N LEU A 54 0.68 -9.06 10.46
CA LEU A 54 1.20 -7.79 10.93
C LEU A 54 0.44 -7.29 12.18
N MET A 55 -0.89 -7.43 12.20
CA MET A 55 -1.70 -7.01 13.35
C MET A 55 -1.46 -7.89 14.59
N GLU A 56 -1.17 -9.17 14.42
CA GLU A 56 -0.78 -10.04 15.53
C GLU A 56 0.58 -9.62 16.15
N ALA A 57 1.55 -9.25 15.32
CA ALA A 57 2.84 -8.71 15.80
C ALA A 57 2.66 -7.40 16.58
N ILE A 58 1.86 -6.47 16.06
CA ILE A 58 1.54 -5.22 16.75
C ILE A 58 0.89 -5.50 18.12
N LYS A 59 -0.08 -6.41 18.14
CA LYS A 59 -0.79 -6.79 19.37
C LYS A 59 0.17 -7.39 20.41
N LYS A 60 1.04 -8.31 19.99
CA LYS A 60 1.99 -8.97 20.92
C LYS A 60 3.06 -8.04 21.44
N ASN A 61 3.60 -7.16 20.59
CA ASN A 61 4.72 -6.31 20.95
C ASN A 61 4.32 -4.99 21.59
N GLU A 62 3.17 -4.42 21.23
CA GLU A 62 2.75 -3.08 21.68
C GLU A 62 1.39 -3.07 22.40
N GLY A 63 0.72 -4.20 22.55
CA GLY A 63 -0.60 -4.31 23.20
C GLY A 63 -1.74 -3.65 22.42
N ILE A 64 -1.50 -3.12 21.21
CA ILE A 64 -2.49 -2.42 20.40
C ILE A 64 -3.28 -3.44 19.59
N LYS A 65 -4.60 -3.47 19.78
CA LYS A 65 -5.50 -4.30 18.98
C LYS A 65 -5.90 -3.57 17.69
N VAL A 66 -5.83 -4.26 16.56
CA VAL A 66 -6.27 -3.72 15.27
C VAL A 66 -7.31 -4.65 14.67
N LYS A 67 -8.53 -4.14 14.47
CA LYS A 67 -9.61 -4.86 13.79
C LYS A 67 -9.35 -4.86 12.29
N VAL A 68 -9.27 -6.03 11.68
CA VAL A 68 -9.11 -6.19 10.23
C VAL A 68 -10.48 -6.24 9.56
N VAL A 69 -10.71 -5.37 8.57
CA VAL A 69 -11.99 -5.22 7.86
C VAL A 69 -11.77 -5.44 6.36
N PRO A 70 -12.28 -6.55 5.79
CA PRO A 70 -12.17 -6.81 4.36
C PRO A 70 -12.92 -5.79 3.52
N ALA A 71 -12.34 -5.37 2.38
CA ALA A 71 -12.96 -4.49 1.40
C ALA A 71 -12.63 -4.97 -0.02
N GLY A 72 -13.63 -4.98 -0.90
CA GLY A 72 -13.52 -5.58 -2.24
C GLY A 72 -12.92 -4.68 -3.30
N THR A 73 -12.87 -3.35 -3.09
CA THR A 73 -12.42 -2.36 -4.07
C THR A 73 -11.41 -1.38 -3.46
N ASP A 74 -10.67 -0.69 -4.31
CA ASP A 74 -9.67 0.29 -3.86
C ASP A 74 -10.34 1.48 -3.15
N LYS A 75 -11.45 1.98 -3.70
CA LYS A 75 -12.24 3.07 -3.10
C LYS A 75 -12.81 2.67 -1.74
N ALA A 76 -13.31 1.46 -1.60
CA ALA A 76 -13.85 0.95 -0.33
C ALA A 76 -12.77 0.80 0.77
N LYS A 77 -11.50 0.63 0.39
CA LYS A 77 -10.37 0.61 1.35
C LYS A 77 -10.00 2.01 1.85
N ILE A 78 -10.01 3.01 0.96
CA ILE A 78 -9.53 4.36 1.27
C ILE A 78 -10.62 5.27 1.82
N LEU A 79 -11.89 5.11 1.41
CA LEU A 79 -12.98 5.95 1.86
C LEU A 79 -13.14 6.03 3.40
N PRO A 80 -13.05 4.91 4.15
CA PRO A 80 -13.11 4.97 5.61
C PRO A 80 -11.95 5.75 6.23
N LEU A 81 -10.74 5.68 5.65
CA LEU A 81 -9.59 6.46 6.12
C LEU A 81 -9.81 7.95 5.84
N LYS A 82 -10.26 8.30 4.62
CA LYS A 82 -10.57 9.68 4.23
C LYS A 82 -11.64 10.33 5.11
N LYS A 83 -12.55 9.53 5.68
CA LYS A 83 -13.62 9.97 6.58
C LYS A 83 -13.28 9.82 8.07
N ASP A 84 -12.02 9.53 8.39
CA ASP A 84 -11.54 9.28 9.78
C ASP A 84 -12.33 8.21 10.55
N LEU A 85 -12.95 7.28 9.82
CA LEU A 85 -13.68 6.14 10.40
C LEU A 85 -12.77 4.95 10.67
N MET A 86 -11.64 4.85 9.96
CA MET A 86 -10.60 3.83 10.13
C MET A 86 -9.23 4.47 9.95
N GLN A 87 -8.22 3.91 10.59
CA GLN A 87 -6.91 4.52 10.70
C GLN A 87 -5.89 3.96 9.70
N LEU A 88 -6.06 2.69 9.32
CA LEU A 88 -5.06 1.95 8.57
C LEU A 88 -5.69 1.27 7.33
N SER A 89 -4.85 1.05 6.32
CA SER A 89 -5.18 0.16 5.21
C SER A 89 -3.95 -0.63 4.78
N LEU A 90 -4.11 -1.92 4.55
CA LEU A 90 -3.10 -2.67 3.82
C LEU A 90 -3.39 -2.54 2.33
N PHE A 91 -2.48 -1.90 1.59
CA PHE A 91 -2.75 -1.45 0.23
C PHE A 91 -1.58 -1.73 -0.71
N THR A 92 -1.84 -2.30 -1.89
CA THR A 92 -0.80 -2.57 -2.89
C THR A 92 -0.27 -1.29 -3.50
N GLY A 93 0.96 -1.31 -3.98
CA GLY A 93 1.55 -0.21 -4.75
C GLY A 93 0.72 0.20 -5.95
N ALA A 94 -0.02 -0.73 -6.56
CA ALA A 94 -0.99 -0.44 -7.60
C ALA A 94 -2.11 0.49 -7.12
N GLY A 95 -2.82 0.10 -6.07
CA GLY A 95 -3.87 0.94 -5.50
C GLY A 95 -3.34 2.27 -4.97
N GLN A 96 -2.17 2.26 -4.32
CA GLN A 96 -1.51 3.48 -3.85
C GLN A 96 -1.20 4.44 -5.00
N TYR A 97 -0.69 3.94 -6.14
CA TYR A 97 -0.40 4.78 -7.30
C TYR A 97 -1.61 5.58 -7.77
N TYR A 98 -2.76 4.90 -7.96
CA TYR A 98 -3.98 5.59 -8.41
C TYR A 98 -4.51 6.58 -7.37
N ALA A 99 -4.47 6.22 -6.10
CA ALA A 99 -4.88 7.12 -5.01
C ALA A 99 -3.94 8.34 -4.89
N LEU A 100 -2.62 8.13 -4.92
CA LEU A 100 -1.62 9.21 -4.85
C LEU A 100 -1.70 10.18 -6.03
N MET A 101 -1.99 9.64 -7.23
CA MET A 101 -2.03 10.45 -8.45
C MET A 101 -3.40 11.08 -8.70
N GLY A 102 -4.43 10.73 -7.93
CA GLY A 102 -5.80 11.20 -8.16
C GLY A 102 -6.36 10.73 -9.50
N LEU A 103 -6.11 9.46 -9.86
CA LEU A 103 -6.50 8.90 -11.16
C LEU A 103 -7.69 7.94 -11.03
N GLY A 104 -8.40 7.69 -12.14
CA GLY A 104 -9.56 6.81 -12.16
C GLY A 104 -10.64 7.29 -11.19
N ASP A 105 -11.15 6.40 -10.31
CA ASP A 105 -12.17 6.75 -9.31
C ASP A 105 -11.72 7.81 -8.29
N PHE A 106 -10.41 8.06 -8.19
CA PHE A 106 -9.84 9.13 -7.36
C PHE A 106 -9.72 10.48 -8.12
N SER A 107 -10.12 10.55 -9.39
CA SER A 107 -10.13 11.80 -10.17
C SER A 107 -11.38 12.65 -9.95
N ALA A 108 -12.39 12.14 -9.26
CA ALA A 108 -13.59 12.89 -8.93
C ALA A 108 -13.27 14.09 -8.04
N LYS A 109 -14.07 15.17 -8.17
CA LYS A 109 -13.86 16.46 -7.48
C LYS A 109 -13.71 16.32 -5.97
N ASP A 110 -14.46 15.42 -5.35
CA ASP A 110 -14.45 15.13 -3.91
C ASP A 110 -13.28 14.22 -3.47
N TRP A 111 -12.44 13.76 -4.41
CA TRP A 111 -11.30 12.87 -4.14
C TRP A 111 -9.95 13.58 -4.35
N GLY A 112 -9.46 13.65 -5.56
CA GLY A 112 -8.13 14.13 -5.88
C GLY A 112 -6.98 13.23 -5.37
N PRO A 113 -5.73 13.69 -5.50
CA PRO A 113 -4.57 12.99 -4.95
C PRO A 113 -4.68 12.81 -3.44
N GLN A 114 -4.43 11.59 -2.95
CA GLN A 114 -4.53 11.28 -1.52
C GLN A 114 -3.16 11.34 -0.84
N PRO A 115 -3.02 12.01 0.32
CA PRO A 115 -1.74 12.17 1.02
C PRO A 115 -1.41 10.93 1.87
N LEU A 116 -1.17 9.79 1.23
CA LEU A 116 -0.92 8.53 1.93
C LEU A 116 0.47 8.52 2.59
N ARG A 117 0.56 7.86 3.75
CA ARG A 117 1.80 7.64 4.51
C ARG A 117 2.00 6.15 4.77
N LEU A 118 3.25 5.68 4.58
CA LEU A 118 3.63 4.33 4.96
C LEU A 118 3.85 4.23 6.48
N VAL A 119 3.26 3.21 7.08
CA VAL A 119 3.60 2.71 8.42
C VAL A 119 4.70 1.67 8.30
N TYR A 120 4.54 0.74 7.37
CA TYR A 120 5.50 -0.30 7.04
C TYR A 120 5.28 -0.79 5.60
N ALA A 121 6.35 -1.23 4.91
CA ALA A 121 6.21 -1.67 3.54
C ALA A 121 7.16 -2.85 3.20
N CYS A 122 6.78 -3.58 2.15
CA CYS A 122 7.55 -4.67 1.57
C CYS A 122 7.75 -4.41 0.07
N PRO A 123 8.98 -4.31 -0.45
CA PRO A 123 9.27 -3.93 -1.84
C PRO A 123 8.79 -4.97 -2.88
N THR A 124 8.73 -6.22 -2.47
CA THR A 124 8.23 -7.36 -3.27
C THR A 124 7.02 -8.03 -2.60
N GLY A 125 6.22 -7.25 -1.89
CA GLY A 125 5.05 -7.75 -1.15
C GLY A 125 4.01 -8.41 -2.06
N SER A 126 3.90 -7.94 -3.30
CA SER A 126 3.07 -8.52 -4.35
C SER A 126 3.94 -9.16 -5.42
N ILE A 127 3.79 -10.47 -5.62
CA ILE A 127 4.32 -11.23 -6.76
C ILE A 127 3.10 -11.78 -7.46
N ALA A 128 2.84 -11.32 -8.69
CA ALA A 128 1.56 -11.49 -9.34
C ALA A 128 1.65 -11.47 -10.87
N GLY A 129 0.67 -12.10 -11.50
CA GLY A 129 0.51 -12.15 -12.94
C GLY A 129 -0.93 -12.38 -13.33
N MET A 130 -1.18 -12.53 -14.63
CA MET A 130 -2.46 -12.99 -15.14
C MET A 130 -2.53 -14.51 -15.01
N MET A 131 -3.48 -15.00 -14.21
CA MET A 131 -3.71 -16.43 -14.03
C MET A 131 -4.80 -16.93 -15.00
N VAL A 132 -4.64 -18.14 -15.48
CA VAL A 132 -5.63 -18.89 -16.26
C VAL A 132 -5.71 -20.31 -15.75
N ARG A 133 -6.76 -21.03 -16.09
CA ARG A 133 -6.82 -22.49 -15.92
C ARG A 133 -5.80 -23.12 -16.88
N ALA A 134 -5.01 -24.10 -16.44
CA ALA A 134 -3.98 -24.73 -17.26
C ALA A 134 -4.57 -25.49 -18.45
N ASP A 135 -5.80 -26.00 -18.32
CA ASP A 135 -6.55 -26.69 -19.36
C ASP A 135 -7.25 -25.76 -20.37
N ALA A 136 -7.18 -24.42 -20.20
CA ALA A 136 -7.88 -23.45 -21.05
C ALA A 136 -7.22 -23.25 -22.45
N GLY A 137 -6.06 -23.83 -22.69
CA GLY A 137 -5.34 -23.66 -23.97
C GLY A 137 -4.77 -22.26 -24.21
N ILE A 138 -4.70 -21.41 -23.13
CA ILE A 138 -4.15 -20.05 -23.15
C ILE A 138 -2.75 -20.13 -22.55
N LYS A 139 -1.70 -19.86 -23.35
CA LYS A 139 -0.31 -20.04 -22.95
C LYS A 139 0.47 -18.74 -22.82
N THR A 140 0.06 -17.71 -23.55
CA THR A 140 0.72 -16.40 -23.59
C THR A 140 -0.28 -15.28 -23.40
N LEU A 141 0.21 -14.06 -23.11
CA LEU A 141 -0.64 -12.87 -23.05
C LEU A 141 -1.32 -12.55 -24.39
N ALA A 142 -0.69 -12.89 -25.52
CA ALA A 142 -1.28 -12.70 -26.86
C ALA A 142 -2.50 -13.59 -27.10
N ASP A 143 -2.56 -14.78 -26.48
CA ASP A 143 -3.70 -15.68 -26.58
C ASP A 143 -4.98 -15.13 -25.90
N LEU A 144 -4.87 -14.00 -25.20
CA LEU A 144 -6.02 -13.34 -24.57
C LEU A 144 -6.95 -12.66 -25.59
N LYS A 145 -6.54 -12.53 -26.86
CA LYS A 145 -7.41 -11.98 -27.91
C LYS A 145 -8.71 -12.80 -28.01
N GLY A 146 -9.85 -12.10 -27.88
CA GLY A 146 -11.19 -12.69 -27.91
C GLY A 146 -11.59 -13.45 -26.62
N LYS A 147 -10.72 -13.53 -25.61
CA LYS A 147 -10.97 -14.20 -24.32
C LYS A 147 -11.72 -13.32 -23.33
N ARG A 148 -12.28 -13.95 -22.29
CA ARG A 148 -13.05 -13.29 -21.23
C ARG A 148 -12.12 -12.83 -20.12
N VAL A 149 -11.97 -11.52 -19.98
CA VAL A 149 -11.13 -10.89 -18.96
C VAL A 149 -12.00 -10.31 -17.85
N ALA A 150 -11.77 -10.74 -16.60
CA ALA A 150 -12.49 -10.19 -15.46
C ALA A 150 -12.11 -8.72 -15.25
N LEU A 151 -13.09 -7.86 -14.94
CA LEU A 151 -12.87 -6.44 -14.63
C LEU A 151 -13.70 -6.03 -13.43
N ILE A 152 -13.08 -5.35 -12.46
CA ILE A 152 -13.75 -4.69 -11.34
C ILE A 152 -13.92 -3.21 -11.72
N PRO A 153 -15.13 -2.75 -12.10
CA PRO A 153 -15.31 -1.37 -12.58
C PRO A 153 -14.88 -0.32 -11.56
N ALA A 154 -15.13 -0.57 -10.26
CA ALA A 154 -14.77 0.31 -9.15
C ALA A 154 -13.33 0.11 -8.63
N SER A 155 -12.41 -0.44 -9.44
CA SER A 155 -11.00 -0.59 -9.11
C SER A 155 -10.11 -0.08 -10.24
N PRO A 156 -9.64 1.18 -10.17
CA PRO A 156 -8.68 1.71 -11.15
C PRO A 156 -7.43 0.84 -11.27
N ALA A 157 -6.95 0.28 -10.15
CA ALA A 157 -5.82 -0.63 -10.14
C ALA A 157 -6.10 -1.92 -10.93
N CYS A 158 -7.32 -2.48 -10.84
CA CYS A 158 -7.71 -3.65 -11.62
C CYS A 158 -7.68 -3.32 -13.12
N LYS A 159 -8.34 -2.22 -13.51
CA LYS A 159 -8.38 -1.78 -14.91
C LYS A 159 -6.98 -1.58 -15.49
N ALA A 160 -6.09 -0.96 -14.73
CA ALA A 160 -4.73 -0.68 -15.16
C ALA A 160 -3.85 -1.95 -15.21
N LEU A 161 -3.92 -2.79 -14.18
CA LEU A 161 -3.14 -4.04 -14.17
C LEU A 161 -3.51 -4.92 -15.35
N HIS A 162 -4.81 -5.16 -15.57
CA HIS A 162 -5.24 -5.97 -16.71
C HIS A 162 -4.93 -5.28 -18.04
N GLY A 163 -5.22 -3.97 -18.20
CA GLY A 163 -4.90 -3.20 -19.39
C GLY A 163 -3.40 -3.18 -19.70
N GLY A 164 -2.55 -3.07 -18.65
CA GLY A 164 -1.10 -3.14 -18.79
C GLY A 164 -0.61 -4.50 -19.31
N TYR A 165 -1.17 -5.61 -18.81
CA TYR A 165 -0.84 -6.95 -19.33
C TYR A 165 -1.37 -7.18 -20.75
N LEU A 166 -2.54 -6.64 -21.11
CA LEU A 166 -3.02 -6.64 -22.49
C LEU A 166 -2.06 -5.84 -23.40
N ALA A 167 -1.68 -4.63 -22.99
CA ALA A 167 -0.75 -3.77 -23.71
C ALA A 167 0.65 -4.41 -23.84
N PHE A 168 1.10 -5.21 -22.87
CA PHE A 168 2.33 -6.00 -23.01
C PHE A 168 2.33 -6.80 -24.30
N ALA A 169 1.21 -7.45 -24.62
CA ALA A 169 1.03 -8.27 -25.83
C ALA A 169 0.56 -7.47 -27.06
N GLY A 170 0.48 -6.13 -26.96
CA GLY A 170 -0.04 -5.29 -28.04
C GLY A 170 -1.57 -5.37 -28.20
N LEU A 171 -2.28 -5.80 -27.16
CA LEU A 171 -3.75 -5.87 -27.10
C LEU A 171 -4.29 -4.68 -26.29
N ASP A 172 -5.58 -4.42 -26.44
CA ASP A 172 -6.34 -3.50 -25.61
C ASP A 172 -7.69 -4.10 -25.14
N TRP A 173 -8.53 -3.26 -24.53
CA TRP A 173 -9.82 -3.71 -24.00
C TRP A 173 -10.85 -4.06 -25.10
N ASP A 174 -10.67 -3.57 -26.33
CA ASP A 174 -11.54 -3.88 -27.48
C ASP A 174 -11.20 -5.25 -28.08
N ASP A 175 -9.99 -5.75 -27.83
CA ASP A 175 -9.56 -7.09 -28.26
C ASP A 175 -10.10 -8.24 -27.39
N VAL A 176 -10.76 -7.95 -26.25
CA VAL A 176 -11.19 -8.95 -25.27
C VAL A 176 -12.66 -8.84 -24.90
N LYS A 177 -13.23 -9.88 -24.32
CA LYS A 177 -14.59 -9.87 -23.76
C LYS A 177 -14.54 -9.52 -22.27
N VAL A 178 -15.06 -8.36 -21.88
CA VAL A 178 -15.04 -7.92 -20.49
C VAL A 178 -16.13 -8.62 -19.66
N VAL A 179 -15.71 -9.30 -18.59
CA VAL A 179 -16.59 -9.86 -17.56
C VAL A 179 -16.57 -8.96 -16.31
N LYS A 180 -17.62 -8.18 -16.12
CA LYS A 180 -17.73 -7.29 -14.95
C LYS A 180 -18.00 -8.07 -13.68
N VAL A 181 -17.18 -7.84 -12.64
CA VAL A 181 -17.28 -8.47 -11.31
C VAL A 181 -17.19 -7.43 -10.21
N SER A 182 -17.65 -7.79 -9.00
CA SER A 182 -17.77 -6.82 -7.89
C SER A 182 -16.49 -6.64 -7.06
N SER A 183 -15.56 -7.61 -7.10
CA SER A 183 -14.38 -7.63 -6.23
C SER A 183 -13.28 -8.52 -6.78
N TRP A 184 -12.06 -8.41 -6.21
CA TRP A 184 -10.96 -9.32 -6.51
C TRP A 184 -11.31 -10.79 -6.24
N GLY A 185 -11.99 -11.07 -5.11
CA GLY A 185 -12.45 -12.43 -4.81
C GLY A 185 -13.43 -12.98 -5.86
N ALA A 186 -14.34 -12.14 -6.37
CA ALA A 186 -15.26 -12.50 -7.45
C ALA A 186 -14.53 -12.72 -8.78
N ALA A 187 -13.49 -11.91 -9.09
CA ALA A 187 -12.68 -12.07 -10.28
C ALA A 187 -11.95 -13.43 -10.29
N TRP A 188 -11.34 -13.81 -9.17
CA TRP A 188 -10.65 -15.09 -9.05
C TRP A 188 -11.61 -16.27 -9.11
N LYS A 189 -12.77 -16.15 -8.43
CA LYS A 189 -13.81 -17.16 -8.50
C LYS A 189 -14.29 -17.36 -9.94
N ALA A 190 -14.47 -16.29 -10.71
CA ALA A 190 -14.89 -16.36 -12.10
C ALA A 190 -13.89 -17.13 -12.99
N VAL A 191 -12.58 -17.08 -12.69
CA VAL A 191 -11.58 -17.91 -13.39
C VAL A 191 -11.69 -19.37 -12.96
N ILE A 192 -11.86 -19.64 -11.66
CA ILE A 192 -11.96 -21.01 -11.12
C ILE A 192 -13.18 -21.73 -11.71
N ASP A 193 -14.34 -21.10 -11.75
CA ASP A 193 -15.58 -21.68 -12.26
C ASP A 193 -15.75 -21.56 -13.79
N GLY A 194 -14.79 -20.93 -14.47
CA GLY A 194 -14.76 -20.82 -15.92
C GLY A 194 -15.72 -19.78 -16.51
N SER A 195 -16.29 -18.87 -15.73
CA SER A 195 -17.09 -17.74 -16.23
C SER A 195 -16.23 -16.58 -16.76
N ALA A 196 -14.96 -16.49 -16.36
CA ALA A 196 -13.93 -15.71 -17.00
C ALA A 196 -12.72 -16.60 -17.33
N ASP A 197 -11.90 -16.18 -18.30
CA ASP A 197 -10.72 -16.95 -18.70
C ASP A 197 -9.48 -16.53 -17.92
N THR A 198 -9.41 -15.25 -17.53
CA THR A 198 -8.24 -14.70 -16.82
C THR A 198 -8.61 -13.60 -15.84
N ALA A 199 -7.78 -13.47 -14.80
CA ALA A 199 -7.71 -12.34 -13.88
C ALA A 199 -6.30 -12.21 -13.32
N HIS A 200 -5.91 -10.99 -12.93
CA HIS A 200 -4.67 -10.78 -12.19
C HIS A 200 -4.78 -11.35 -10.77
N CYS A 201 -3.78 -12.11 -10.35
CA CYS A 201 -3.74 -12.73 -9.03
C CYS A 201 -2.32 -12.77 -8.46
N LEU A 202 -2.21 -12.83 -7.14
CA LEU A 202 -0.93 -13.05 -6.45
C LEU A 202 -0.66 -14.55 -6.31
N VAL A 203 0.59 -14.95 -6.54
CA VAL A 203 0.99 -16.38 -6.56
C VAL A 203 0.76 -17.12 -5.22
N ASN A 204 0.67 -16.39 -4.11
CA ASN A 204 0.43 -16.95 -2.77
C ASN A 204 -1.01 -16.73 -2.27
N SER A 205 -1.94 -16.31 -3.16
CA SER A 205 -3.36 -16.21 -2.82
C SER A 205 -3.96 -17.60 -2.62
N SER A 206 -4.82 -17.78 -1.60
CA SER A 206 -5.51 -19.05 -1.41
C SER A 206 -6.34 -19.46 -2.65
N LYS A 207 -6.83 -18.48 -3.41
CA LYS A 207 -7.58 -18.74 -4.65
C LYS A 207 -6.69 -19.24 -5.80
N ALA A 208 -5.44 -18.76 -5.86
CA ALA A 208 -4.46 -19.34 -6.78
C ALA A 208 -4.07 -20.77 -6.37
N VAL A 209 -3.92 -21.01 -5.05
CA VAL A 209 -3.67 -22.37 -4.51
C VAL A 209 -4.86 -23.30 -4.78
N GLU A 210 -6.09 -22.82 -4.58
CA GLU A 210 -7.32 -23.55 -4.88
C GLU A 210 -7.38 -23.96 -6.38
N LEU A 211 -7.11 -23.04 -7.29
CA LEU A 211 -7.07 -23.35 -8.72
C LEU A 211 -5.95 -24.33 -9.06
N ALA A 212 -4.75 -24.16 -8.49
CA ALA A 212 -3.62 -25.05 -8.73
C ALA A 212 -3.90 -26.50 -8.25
N ALA A 213 -4.66 -26.65 -7.17
CA ALA A 213 -5.05 -27.95 -6.62
C ALA A 213 -6.29 -28.55 -7.30
N SER A 214 -7.00 -27.80 -8.15
CA SER A 214 -8.17 -28.28 -8.88
C SER A 214 -7.78 -29.17 -10.07
N PRO A 215 -8.72 -29.97 -10.63
CA PRO A 215 -8.46 -30.73 -11.88
C PRO A 215 -8.04 -29.86 -13.07
N HIS A 216 -8.36 -28.56 -13.04
CA HIS A 216 -8.02 -27.61 -14.10
C HIS A 216 -6.57 -27.14 -14.04
N GLY A 217 -5.94 -27.19 -12.84
CA GLY A 217 -4.61 -26.62 -12.63
C GLY A 217 -4.55 -25.11 -12.87
N ILE A 218 -3.40 -24.51 -12.62
CA ILE A 218 -3.15 -23.08 -12.84
C ILE A 218 -1.99 -22.89 -13.84
N HIS A 219 -2.10 -21.90 -14.70
CA HIS A 219 -1.00 -21.40 -15.52
C HIS A 219 -0.90 -19.88 -15.34
N TRP A 220 0.35 -19.38 -15.25
CA TRP A 220 0.66 -17.95 -15.19
C TRP A 220 1.12 -17.48 -16.55
N LEU A 221 0.40 -16.54 -17.16
CA LEU A 221 0.77 -16.00 -18.45
C LEU A 221 2.09 -15.23 -18.34
N PRO A 222 3.13 -15.60 -19.13
CA PRO A 222 4.46 -15.04 -18.97
C PRO A 222 4.54 -13.60 -19.48
N ALA A 223 5.29 -12.77 -18.72
CA ALA A 223 5.78 -11.46 -19.13
C ALA A 223 7.32 -11.47 -19.00
N PRO A 224 8.03 -12.06 -19.98
CA PRO A 224 9.46 -12.27 -19.89
C PRO A 224 10.23 -10.95 -19.82
N PRO A 225 11.28 -10.85 -18.97
CA PRO A 225 12.04 -9.62 -18.77
C PRO A 225 12.84 -9.19 -20.01
N GLU A 226 13.04 -10.10 -20.97
CA GLU A 226 13.72 -9.87 -22.23
C GLU A 226 12.87 -9.03 -23.19
N ASP A 227 11.54 -9.11 -23.13
CA ASP A 227 10.63 -8.31 -23.96
C ASP A 227 10.55 -6.86 -23.42
N LYS A 228 11.57 -6.08 -23.79
CA LYS A 228 11.69 -4.69 -23.34
C LYS A 228 10.54 -3.81 -23.84
N GLU A 229 10.07 -4.04 -25.05
CA GLU A 229 8.96 -3.29 -25.64
C GLU A 229 7.63 -3.65 -24.97
N GLY A 230 7.40 -4.95 -24.67
CA GLY A 230 6.26 -5.38 -23.86
C GLY A 230 6.25 -4.72 -22.47
N TRP A 231 7.40 -4.74 -21.80
CA TRP A 231 7.54 -4.08 -20.48
C TRP A 231 7.37 -2.56 -20.55
N LYS A 232 7.82 -1.91 -21.63
CA LYS A 232 7.59 -0.47 -21.82
C LYS A 232 6.10 -0.18 -21.93
N ARG A 233 5.37 -0.89 -22.81
CA ARG A 233 3.92 -0.74 -22.94
C ARG A 233 3.18 -1.01 -21.63
N LEU A 234 3.56 -2.07 -20.90
CA LEU A 234 2.97 -2.37 -19.59
C LEU A 234 3.24 -1.26 -18.57
N ASN A 235 4.46 -0.72 -18.55
CA ASN A 235 4.85 0.33 -17.59
C ASN A 235 4.22 1.69 -17.90
N ASP A 236 3.73 1.94 -19.12
CA ASP A 236 2.92 3.14 -19.42
C ASP A 236 1.60 3.13 -18.62
N PHE A 237 1.05 1.94 -18.34
CA PHE A 237 -0.13 1.76 -17.46
C PHE A 237 0.28 1.63 -15.99
N CYS A 238 1.33 0.88 -15.72
CA CYS A 238 1.71 0.42 -14.39
C CYS A 238 3.21 0.68 -14.10
N PRO A 239 3.63 1.94 -13.91
CA PRO A 239 5.05 2.30 -13.77
C PRO A 239 5.72 1.76 -12.49
N TYR A 240 4.93 1.17 -11.60
CA TYR A 240 5.37 0.54 -10.34
C TYR A 240 5.70 -0.95 -10.49
N LEU A 241 5.34 -1.60 -11.60
CA LEU A 241 5.66 -3.01 -11.86
C LEU A 241 7.12 -3.19 -12.27
N ARG A 242 7.68 -4.31 -11.85
CA ARG A 242 9.03 -4.75 -12.25
C ARG A 242 9.00 -6.23 -12.61
N PRO A 243 9.79 -6.66 -13.61
CA PRO A 243 9.94 -8.09 -13.93
C PRO A 243 10.32 -8.88 -12.69
N TYR A 244 9.77 -10.07 -12.55
CA TYR A 244 10.08 -10.98 -11.47
C TYR A 244 9.97 -12.44 -11.92
N LYS A 245 11.00 -13.23 -11.63
CA LYS A 245 11.00 -14.69 -11.78
C LYS A 245 10.51 -15.30 -10.47
N ALA A 246 9.28 -15.78 -10.45
CA ALA A 246 8.74 -16.47 -9.29
C ALA A 246 9.13 -17.96 -9.35
N GLU A 247 9.72 -18.46 -8.28
CA GLU A 247 10.15 -19.85 -8.15
C GLU A 247 9.41 -20.58 -7.01
N LYS A 248 8.45 -19.88 -6.37
CA LYS A 248 7.60 -20.41 -5.30
C LYS A 248 6.20 -19.77 -5.38
N GLY A 249 5.18 -20.60 -5.21
CA GLY A 249 3.78 -20.17 -5.24
C GLY A 249 2.88 -21.23 -5.86
N ALA A 250 1.61 -20.90 -6.04
CA ALA A 250 0.63 -21.80 -6.67
C ALA A 250 1.06 -22.14 -8.11
N GLY A 251 1.27 -23.42 -8.39
CA GLY A 251 1.70 -23.91 -9.71
C GLY A 251 3.08 -23.43 -10.15
N VAL A 252 3.95 -23.03 -9.21
CA VAL A 252 5.29 -22.48 -9.48
C VAL A 252 6.34 -23.22 -8.65
N SER A 253 7.45 -23.61 -9.29
CA SER A 253 8.60 -24.22 -8.66
C SER A 253 9.90 -23.71 -9.32
N PRO A 254 11.09 -24.02 -8.75
CA PRO A 254 12.37 -23.69 -9.38
C PRO A 254 12.53 -24.31 -10.78
N GLU A 255 11.94 -25.49 -11.01
CA GLU A 255 11.97 -26.21 -12.29
C GLU A 255 10.96 -25.62 -13.30
N HIS A 256 9.87 -25.06 -12.77
CA HIS A 256 8.79 -24.45 -13.55
C HIS A 256 8.50 -23.04 -13.00
N PRO A 257 9.43 -22.08 -13.19
CA PRO A 257 9.25 -20.72 -12.70
C PRO A 257 8.25 -19.95 -13.53
N ALA A 258 7.56 -18.98 -12.91
CA ALA A 258 6.72 -18.02 -13.63
C ALA A 258 7.45 -16.69 -13.84
N GLN A 259 7.55 -16.24 -15.08
CA GLN A 259 8.03 -14.90 -15.42
C GLN A 259 6.87 -13.90 -15.37
N ILE A 260 6.73 -13.20 -14.26
CA ILE A 260 5.60 -12.32 -13.94
C ILE A 260 6.10 -11.00 -13.37
N ALA A 261 5.26 -10.26 -12.66
CA ALA A 261 5.64 -8.99 -12.06
C ALA A 261 5.74 -9.04 -10.53
N SER A 262 6.51 -8.10 -9.99
CA SER A 262 6.48 -7.75 -8.56
C SER A 262 6.25 -6.25 -8.37
N TYR A 263 5.59 -5.89 -7.27
CA TYR A 263 5.41 -4.52 -6.83
C TYR A 263 5.26 -4.47 -5.31
N TYR A 264 5.47 -3.28 -4.74
CA TYR A 264 5.46 -3.14 -3.29
C TYR A 264 4.05 -3.26 -2.70
N TYR A 265 4.02 -3.59 -1.41
CA TYR A 265 2.83 -3.59 -0.58
C TYR A 265 3.11 -2.76 0.67
N GLY A 266 2.15 -1.97 1.13
CA GLY A 266 2.33 -1.14 2.31
C GLY A 266 1.14 -1.16 3.25
N LEU A 267 1.42 -1.15 4.54
CA LEU A 267 0.49 -0.70 5.55
C LEU A 267 0.55 0.82 5.55
N ILE A 268 -0.59 1.46 5.26
CA ILE A 268 -0.70 2.90 5.10
C ILE A 268 -1.67 3.52 6.10
N CYS A 269 -1.50 4.81 6.33
CA CYS A 269 -2.40 5.70 7.04
C CYS A 269 -2.48 7.06 6.35
N TYR A 270 -3.28 7.98 6.90
CA TYR A 270 -3.22 9.40 6.56
C TYR A 270 -2.23 10.14 7.47
N PRO A 271 -1.75 11.35 7.06
CA PRO A 271 -0.68 12.07 7.78
C PRO A 271 -1.07 12.58 9.17
N ASP A 272 -2.35 12.71 9.44
CA ASP A 272 -2.93 13.19 10.69
C ASP A 272 -3.06 12.11 11.78
N LEU A 273 -2.77 10.84 11.47
CA LEU A 273 -2.68 9.81 12.49
C LEU A 273 -1.52 10.12 13.45
N SER A 274 -1.77 9.99 14.76
CA SER A 274 -0.80 10.35 15.80
C SER A 274 0.58 9.73 15.56
N GLU A 275 1.63 10.56 15.63
CA GLU A 275 3.02 10.15 15.48
C GLU A 275 3.40 9.03 16.45
N ASN A 276 2.95 9.12 17.72
CA ASN A 276 3.21 8.10 18.72
C ASN A 276 2.52 6.77 18.40
N VAL A 277 1.30 6.82 17.83
CA VAL A 277 0.60 5.62 17.36
C VAL A 277 1.40 4.95 16.24
N VAL A 278 1.77 5.71 15.20
CA VAL A 278 2.49 5.14 14.07
C VAL A 278 3.89 4.66 14.46
N TYR A 279 4.59 5.37 15.35
CA TYR A 279 5.86 4.92 15.94
C TYR A 279 5.72 3.52 16.54
N LYS A 280 4.71 3.30 17.38
CA LYS A 280 4.47 1.99 18.01
C LYS A 280 4.05 0.91 17.02
N LEU A 281 3.21 1.25 16.05
CA LEU A 281 2.83 0.30 14.99
C LEU A 281 4.05 -0.16 14.20
N THR A 282 4.92 0.77 13.79
CA THR A 282 6.15 0.48 13.06
C THR A 282 7.10 -0.37 13.90
N LYS A 283 7.32 0.00 15.18
CA LYS A 283 8.13 -0.75 16.14
C LYS A 283 7.61 -2.17 16.34
N GLY A 284 6.30 -2.31 16.53
CA GLY A 284 5.66 -3.61 16.75
C GLY A 284 5.82 -4.55 15.57
N ILE A 285 5.73 -4.04 14.32
CA ILE A 285 5.97 -4.82 13.10
C ILE A 285 7.46 -5.14 12.97
N TRP A 286 8.33 -4.15 13.14
CA TRP A 286 9.78 -4.31 13.02
C TRP A 286 10.34 -5.40 13.92
N ASN A 287 9.91 -5.42 15.19
CA ASN A 287 10.34 -6.41 16.19
C ASN A 287 9.54 -7.72 16.12
N GLY A 288 8.56 -7.81 15.22
CA GLY A 288 7.63 -8.93 15.16
C GLY A 288 7.88 -9.91 14.03
N TYR A 289 9.04 -9.86 13.35
CA TYR A 289 9.29 -10.72 12.19
C TYR A 289 9.09 -12.21 12.48
N ASP A 290 9.61 -12.71 13.62
CA ASP A 290 9.48 -14.11 14.01
C ASP A 290 8.04 -14.51 14.39
N ILE A 291 7.21 -13.50 14.74
CA ILE A 291 5.79 -13.72 15.02
C ILE A 291 5.00 -13.91 13.72
N TYR A 292 5.18 -13.01 12.75
CA TYR A 292 4.33 -13.01 11.56
C TYR A 292 4.91 -13.81 10.39
N SER A 293 6.22 -13.94 10.25
CA SER A 293 6.84 -14.60 9.09
C SER A 293 6.39 -16.06 8.87
N PRO A 294 6.10 -16.88 9.91
CA PRO A 294 5.61 -18.23 9.72
C PRO A 294 4.12 -18.32 9.37
N MET A 295 3.34 -17.24 9.60
CA MET A 295 1.88 -17.27 9.45
C MET A 295 1.40 -17.38 8.00
N HIS A 296 2.22 -16.89 7.04
CA HIS A 296 1.90 -16.99 5.61
C HIS A 296 3.17 -16.82 4.75
N PRO A 297 3.31 -17.55 3.62
CA PRO A 297 4.51 -17.46 2.75
C PRO A 297 4.88 -16.05 2.29
N SER A 298 3.90 -15.16 2.06
CA SER A 298 4.15 -13.77 1.67
C SER A 298 4.82 -12.95 2.78
N LEU A 299 4.55 -13.27 4.04
CA LEU A 299 5.07 -12.54 5.20
C LEU A 299 6.58 -12.72 5.40
N LYS A 300 7.16 -13.81 4.90
CA LYS A 300 8.62 -14.01 4.89
C LYS A 300 9.38 -12.90 4.13
N ARG A 301 8.72 -12.19 3.22
CA ARG A 301 9.30 -11.08 2.45
C ARG A 301 9.18 -9.71 3.14
N TRP A 302 8.41 -9.62 4.23
CA TRP A 302 8.24 -8.38 4.99
C TRP A 302 9.39 -8.16 5.98
N THR A 303 10.62 -8.20 5.45
CA THR A 303 11.84 -8.07 6.24
C THR A 303 12.09 -6.64 6.68
N GLN A 304 12.88 -6.48 7.72
CA GLN A 304 13.36 -5.18 8.19
C GLN A 304 14.14 -4.44 7.10
N GLN A 305 15.06 -5.13 6.43
CA GLN A 305 15.83 -4.55 5.32
C GLN A 305 14.91 -4.12 4.17
N GLY A 306 13.91 -4.94 3.82
CA GLY A 306 12.94 -4.62 2.77
C GLY A 306 12.17 -3.33 3.06
N ALA A 307 11.81 -3.06 4.32
CA ALA A 307 11.13 -1.82 4.70
C ALA A 307 11.98 -0.56 4.45
N LEU A 308 13.28 -0.70 4.35
CA LEU A 308 14.21 0.41 4.07
C LEU A 308 14.51 0.62 2.58
N GLU A 309 13.96 -0.21 1.69
CA GLU A 309 14.12 -0.05 0.23
C GLU A 309 13.21 1.06 -0.34
N THR A 310 13.33 2.26 0.20
CA THR A 310 12.46 3.42 -0.09
C THR A 310 12.42 3.81 -1.58
N GLY A 311 13.43 3.43 -2.37
CA GLY A 311 13.44 3.63 -3.82
C GLY A 311 12.34 2.87 -4.58
N ARG A 312 11.76 1.84 -3.97
CA ARG A 312 10.65 1.04 -4.53
C ARG A 312 9.27 1.60 -4.19
N PHE A 313 9.16 2.53 -3.23
CA PHE A 313 7.89 3.03 -2.70
C PHE A 313 7.49 4.35 -3.36
N LEU A 314 6.18 4.56 -3.48
CA LEU A 314 5.58 5.76 -4.06
C LEU A 314 5.04 6.71 -2.98
N SER A 315 4.71 6.19 -1.79
CA SER A 315 4.26 6.97 -0.64
C SER A 315 5.45 7.26 0.29
N PRO A 316 5.55 8.45 0.87
CA PRO A 316 6.51 8.71 1.94
C PRO A 316 6.12 7.97 3.22
N TYR A 317 7.09 7.70 4.08
CA TYR A 317 6.82 7.20 5.42
C TYR A 317 6.16 8.27 6.30
N HIS A 318 5.33 7.82 7.23
CA HIS A 318 4.79 8.69 8.29
C HIS A 318 5.91 9.16 9.23
N PRO A 319 5.86 10.40 9.79
CA PRO A 319 6.88 10.87 10.74
C PRO A 319 7.16 9.92 11.90
N GLY A 320 6.13 9.28 12.47
CA GLY A 320 6.28 8.28 13.53
C GLY A 320 7.06 7.04 13.10
N ALA A 321 6.92 6.60 11.85
CA ALA A 321 7.72 5.50 11.30
C ALA A 321 9.18 5.92 11.12
N VAL A 322 9.42 7.12 10.56
CA VAL A 322 10.76 7.67 10.39
C VAL A 322 11.46 7.83 11.74
N LYS A 323 10.73 8.31 12.76
CA LYS A 323 11.25 8.42 14.13
C LYS A 323 11.74 7.08 14.66
N TRP A 324 10.95 6.01 14.52
CA TRP A 324 11.39 4.67 14.90
C TRP A 324 12.64 4.23 14.15
N PHE A 325 12.69 4.39 12.82
CA PHE A 325 13.86 3.98 12.03
C PHE A 325 15.12 4.76 12.40
N LYS A 326 15.01 6.05 12.74
CA LYS A 326 16.12 6.89 13.22
C LYS A 326 16.60 6.42 14.60
N GLU A 327 15.72 6.16 15.54
CA GLU A 327 16.05 5.63 16.87
C GLU A 327 16.66 4.22 16.80
N ALA A 328 16.22 3.39 15.86
CA ALA A 328 16.83 2.09 15.59
C ALA A 328 18.18 2.17 14.87
N GLY A 329 18.65 3.37 14.49
CA GLY A 329 19.93 3.59 13.81
C GLY A 329 19.99 3.08 12.37
N VAL A 330 18.82 2.87 11.71
CA VAL A 330 18.74 2.25 10.37
C VAL A 330 18.31 3.21 9.27
N TRP A 331 17.93 4.46 9.62
CA TRP A 331 17.54 5.48 8.67
C TRP A 331 18.75 6.29 8.21
N THR A 332 19.12 6.18 6.93
CA THR A 332 20.31 6.83 6.35
C THR A 332 19.93 8.06 5.53
N GLU A 333 20.95 8.81 5.08
CA GLU A 333 20.79 9.95 4.17
C GLU A 333 20.05 9.55 2.87
N LYS A 334 20.25 8.34 2.38
CA LYS A 334 19.57 7.84 1.18
C LYS A 334 18.05 7.78 1.39
N GLN A 335 17.59 7.26 2.54
CA GLN A 335 16.16 7.23 2.87
C GLN A 335 15.63 8.64 3.13
N GLU A 336 16.40 9.50 3.82
CA GLU A 336 16.02 10.89 4.08
C GLU A 336 15.82 11.68 2.78
N LYS A 337 16.76 11.58 1.83
CA LYS A 337 16.64 12.19 0.50
C LYS A 337 15.39 11.70 -0.23
N ARG A 338 15.17 10.39 -0.25
CA ARG A 338 13.99 9.82 -0.92
C ARG A 338 12.69 10.25 -0.25
N GLN A 339 12.66 10.34 1.07
CA GLN A 339 11.51 10.85 1.83
C GLN A 339 11.17 12.29 1.42
N ALA A 340 12.18 13.16 1.35
CA ALA A 340 12.01 14.55 0.93
C ALA A 340 11.49 14.67 -0.52
N GLU A 341 12.03 13.87 -1.45
CA GLU A 341 11.57 13.82 -2.84
C GLU A 341 10.08 13.44 -2.94
N LEU A 342 9.65 12.42 -2.18
CA LEU A 342 8.25 11.96 -2.19
C LEU A 342 7.30 13.01 -1.62
N LEU A 343 7.69 13.69 -0.54
CA LEU A 343 6.90 14.77 0.05
C LEU A 343 6.80 15.99 -0.89
N ALA A 344 7.90 16.36 -1.55
CA ALA A 344 7.90 17.44 -2.54
C ALA A 344 7.01 17.11 -3.74
N ALA A 345 7.08 15.87 -4.25
CA ALA A 345 6.22 15.41 -5.33
C ALA A 345 4.73 15.39 -4.94
N GLU A 346 4.41 15.02 -3.70
CA GLU A 346 3.04 15.09 -3.18
C GLU A 346 2.54 16.53 -3.16
N LYS A 347 3.33 17.45 -2.59
CA LYS A 347 2.99 18.89 -2.54
C LYS A 347 2.68 19.43 -3.94
N ALA A 348 3.54 19.16 -4.91
CA ALA A 348 3.35 19.60 -6.30
C ALA A 348 2.06 19.03 -6.91
N ARG A 349 1.75 17.75 -6.68
CA ARG A 349 0.49 17.12 -7.15
C ARG A 349 -0.74 17.78 -6.54
N MET A 350 -0.72 18.02 -5.23
CA MET A 350 -1.84 18.64 -4.52
C MET A 350 -2.07 20.09 -4.99
N GLU A 351 -1.01 20.85 -5.22
CA GLU A 351 -1.10 22.22 -5.76
C GLU A 351 -1.65 22.23 -7.20
N LYS A 352 -1.16 21.30 -8.05
CA LYS A 352 -1.70 21.16 -9.41
C LYS A 352 -3.19 20.82 -9.39
N TRP A 353 -3.61 19.88 -8.54
CA TRP A 353 -4.99 19.49 -8.40
C TRP A 353 -5.88 20.67 -7.97
N LYS A 354 -5.47 21.45 -6.96
CA LYS A 354 -6.22 22.65 -6.50
C LYS A 354 -6.42 23.69 -7.59
N LYS A 355 -5.44 23.84 -8.51
CA LYS A 355 -5.55 24.79 -9.63
C LYS A 355 -6.51 24.34 -10.74
N GLN A 356 -6.89 23.07 -10.75
CA GLN A 356 -7.79 22.47 -11.75
C GLN A 356 -9.25 22.40 -11.28
N GLN A 357 -9.53 22.78 -10.01
CA GLN A 357 -10.86 22.82 -9.40
C GLN A 357 -11.50 24.22 -9.49
#